data_17df7a243e0e3983099b9a5d43902a33
#
_entry.id   17df7a243e0e3983099b9a5d43902a33
#
_cell.length_a   1.000
_cell.length_b   1.000
_cell.length_c   1.000
_cell.angle_alpha   90.00
_cell.angle_beta   90.00
_cell.angle_gamma   90.00
#
_symmetry.space_group_name_H-M   'P 1'
#
loop_
_entity.id
_entity.type
_entity.pdbx_description
1 polymer ?
#
loop_
_entity_poly.entity_id
_entity_poly.type
_entity_poly.pdbx_seq_one_letter_code
_entity_poly.pdbx_strand_id
1 'polypeptide(L)'
;HHLALWARRYSPLTGVDEPANGIWIDVAGAEHLFGGVRGLMADCARRLRQSGLHLRFAAAPTCGAAWALAHYARPGIHILPQHDAMPAAAAQPVAPPHTRMRARMRQILAPLPLAALRIETDTESALQRAGLQVIGDIMAMPRAPLAMRFGNDLLRRLDQAFGDVQESFSPLAAPQLMIVSRNFAEPVA
;
A
#
# COMPACT_ATOMS: atom_id res chain seq x y z
N HIS A 1 -15.53 -8.27 -2.42
CA HIS A 1 -14.98 -9.62 -2.59
C HIS A 1 -14.73 -9.94 -4.07
N HIS A 2 -15.74 -9.77 -4.95
CA HIS A 2 -15.62 -10.04 -6.39
C HIS A 2 -14.51 -9.24 -7.07
N LEU A 3 -14.31 -7.98 -6.67
CA LEU A 3 -13.25 -7.14 -7.24
C LEU A 3 -11.85 -7.67 -6.88
N ALA A 4 -11.65 -8.16 -5.67
CA ALA A 4 -10.38 -8.75 -5.26
C ALA A 4 -10.11 -10.09 -5.98
N LEU A 5 -11.14 -10.90 -6.23
CA LEU A 5 -11.01 -12.09 -7.09
C LEU A 5 -10.70 -11.71 -8.54
N TRP A 6 -11.34 -10.67 -9.07
CA TRP A 6 -11.04 -10.16 -10.41
C TRP A 6 -9.58 -9.69 -10.50
N ALA A 7 -9.03 -9.08 -9.46
CA ALA A 7 -7.67 -8.56 -9.41
C ALA A 7 -6.58 -9.65 -9.42
N ARG A 8 -6.94 -10.92 -9.20
CA ARG A 8 -6.01 -12.07 -9.29
C ARG A 8 -5.33 -12.23 -10.65
N ARG A 9 -5.85 -11.60 -11.70
CA ARG A 9 -5.19 -11.52 -13.00
C ARG A 9 -3.86 -10.77 -12.97
N TYR A 10 -3.63 -9.95 -11.93
CA TYR A 10 -2.41 -9.19 -11.74
C TYR A 10 -1.46 -9.83 -10.74
N SER A 11 -2.00 -10.50 -9.73
CA SER A 11 -1.23 -11.20 -8.70
C SER A 11 -2.11 -12.23 -8.00
N PRO A 12 -1.59 -13.40 -7.63
CA PRO A 12 -2.33 -14.38 -6.83
C PRO A 12 -2.65 -13.86 -5.42
N LEU A 13 -1.84 -12.93 -4.91
CA LEU A 13 -1.98 -12.35 -3.57
C LEU A 13 -2.85 -11.08 -3.64
N THR A 14 -4.15 -11.28 -3.46
CA THR A 14 -5.13 -10.20 -3.38
C THR A 14 -5.95 -10.32 -2.11
N GLY A 15 -6.36 -9.21 -1.53
CA GLY A 15 -7.16 -9.16 -0.31
C GLY A 15 -8.21 -8.05 -0.37
N VAL A 16 -9.13 -8.08 0.59
CA VAL A 16 -10.08 -6.99 0.80
C VAL A 16 -9.55 -6.12 1.93
N ASP A 17 -9.64 -4.82 1.75
CA ASP A 17 -9.35 -3.85 2.81
C ASP A 17 -10.56 -3.77 3.76
N GLU A 18 -10.31 -3.84 5.05
CA GLU A 18 -11.34 -3.69 6.08
C GLU A 18 -11.40 -2.21 6.52
N PRO A 19 -12.57 -1.57 6.51
CA PRO A 19 -13.94 -2.07 6.29
C PRO A 19 -14.38 -2.04 4.81
N ALA A 20 -13.93 -2.98 4.01
CA ALA A 20 -14.40 -3.32 2.66
C ALA A 20 -14.54 -2.15 1.66
N ASN A 21 -13.76 -1.09 1.81
CA ASN A 21 -13.77 0.09 0.93
C ASN A 21 -12.64 0.07 -0.12
N GLY A 22 -11.82 -0.99 -0.13
CA GLY A 22 -10.71 -1.16 -1.05
C GLY A 22 -10.30 -2.62 -1.26
N ILE A 23 -9.31 -2.81 -2.09
CA ILE A 23 -8.65 -4.09 -2.28
C ILE A 23 -7.13 -3.92 -2.23
N TRP A 24 -6.47 -4.95 -1.74
CA TRP A 24 -5.04 -5.12 -1.75
C TRP A 24 -4.60 -6.01 -2.90
N ILE A 25 -3.52 -5.65 -3.55
CA ILE A 25 -2.86 -6.45 -4.58
C ILE A 25 -1.36 -6.38 -4.30
N ASP A 26 -0.75 -7.50 -3.96
CA ASP A 26 0.72 -7.57 -3.92
C ASP A 26 1.23 -7.74 -5.35
N VAL A 27 1.87 -6.73 -5.87
CA VAL A 27 2.37 -6.71 -7.25
C VAL A 27 3.84 -7.08 -7.36
N ALA A 28 4.50 -7.36 -6.23
CA ALA A 28 5.91 -7.73 -6.21
C ALA A 28 6.17 -8.96 -7.11
N GLY A 29 7.09 -8.82 -8.05
CA GLY A 29 7.43 -9.86 -9.02
C GLY A 29 6.46 -10.05 -10.19
N ALA A 30 5.30 -9.37 -10.20
CA ALA A 30 4.35 -9.43 -11.31
C ALA A 30 4.40 -8.18 -12.23
N GLU A 31 4.95 -7.10 -11.74
CA GLU A 31 4.99 -5.80 -12.42
C GLU A 31 5.71 -5.83 -13.78
N HIS A 32 6.73 -6.70 -13.92
CA HIS A 32 7.50 -6.83 -15.17
C HIS A 32 6.63 -7.29 -16.35
N LEU A 33 5.55 -8.05 -16.09
CA LEU A 33 4.62 -8.56 -17.11
C LEU A 33 3.79 -7.43 -17.76
N PHE A 34 3.75 -6.27 -17.11
CA PHE A 34 2.93 -5.12 -17.52
C PHE A 34 3.76 -3.87 -17.86
N GLY A 35 5.09 -4.02 -18.02
CA GLY A 35 5.98 -2.87 -18.22
C GLY A 35 6.18 -2.03 -16.95
N GLY A 36 6.19 -2.68 -15.78
CA GLY A 36 6.37 -2.07 -14.47
C GLY A 36 5.06 -1.75 -13.76
N VAL A 37 5.17 -1.30 -12.51
CA VAL A 37 4.01 -0.96 -11.66
C VAL A 37 3.09 0.07 -12.33
N ARG A 38 3.65 1.05 -13.04
CA ARG A 38 2.87 2.07 -13.76
C ARG A 38 2.00 1.46 -14.86
N GLY A 39 2.54 0.55 -15.65
CA GLY A 39 1.82 -0.15 -16.71
C GLY A 39 0.71 -1.03 -16.14
N LEU A 40 1.01 -1.76 -15.07
CA LEU A 40 0.02 -2.58 -14.36
C LEU A 40 -1.15 -1.74 -13.84
N MET A 41 -0.86 -0.65 -13.15
CA MET A 41 -1.92 0.23 -12.60
C MET A 41 -2.73 0.91 -13.69
N ALA A 42 -2.10 1.30 -14.80
CA ALA A 42 -2.79 1.90 -15.94
C ALA A 42 -3.74 0.89 -16.61
N ASP A 43 -3.32 -0.37 -16.79
CA ASP A 43 -4.19 -1.43 -17.32
C ASP A 43 -5.35 -1.72 -16.38
N CYS A 44 -5.09 -1.84 -15.09
CA CYS A 44 -6.11 -2.05 -14.07
C CYS A 44 -7.14 -0.90 -14.09
N ALA A 45 -6.69 0.35 -14.04
CA ALA A 45 -7.55 1.51 -14.06
C ALA A 45 -8.38 1.63 -15.35
N ARG A 46 -7.80 1.31 -16.51
CA ARG A 46 -8.48 1.28 -17.79
C ARG A 46 -9.62 0.27 -17.80
N ARG A 47 -9.36 -0.98 -17.38
CA ARG A 47 -10.37 -2.04 -17.36
C ARG A 47 -11.51 -1.74 -16.41
N LEU A 48 -11.21 -1.22 -15.22
CA LEU A 48 -12.24 -0.89 -14.23
C LEU A 48 -13.11 0.30 -14.68
N ARG A 49 -12.51 1.31 -15.32
CA ARG A 49 -13.30 2.39 -15.94
C ARG A 49 -14.22 1.89 -17.04
N GLN A 50 -13.77 0.95 -17.88
CA GLN A 50 -14.61 0.33 -18.91
C GLN A 50 -15.79 -0.43 -18.30
N SER A 51 -15.66 -0.91 -17.06
CA SER A 51 -16.75 -1.53 -16.28
C SER A 51 -17.58 -0.51 -15.48
N GLY A 52 -17.40 0.79 -15.70
CA GLY A 52 -18.12 1.85 -14.99
C GLY A 52 -17.59 2.14 -13.57
N LEU A 53 -16.46 1.56 -13.16
CA LEU A 53 -15.90 1.75 -11.83
C LEU A 53 -14.82 2.85 -11.83
N HIS A 54 -15.04 3.88 -11.03
CA HIS A 54 -14.09 4.96 -10.80
C HIS A 54 -13.41 4.78 -9.46
N LEU A 55 -12.15 4.34 -9.48
CA LEU A 55 -11.39 4.00 -8.29
C LEU A 55 -10.13 4.87 -8.17
N ARG A 56 -9.63 4.96 -6.95
CA ARG A 56 -8.33 5.57 -6.63
C ARG A 56 -7.30 4.47 -6.51
N PHE A 57 -6.09 4.77 -6.97
CA PHE A 57 -5.01 3.78 -7.02
C PHE A 57 -3.76 4.33 -6.35
N ALA A 58 -3.12 3.50 -5.54
CA ALA A 58 -1.79 3.78 -5.02
C ALA A 58 -0.94 2.52 -4.99
N ALA A 59 0.33 2.66 -5.32
CA ALA A 59 1.35 1.63 -5.11
C ALA A 59 2.48 2.23 -4.27
N ALA A 60 2.86 1.52 -3.22
CA ALA A 60 3.90 1.92 -2.30
C ALA A 60 4.60 0.68 -1.71
N PRO A 61 5.80 0.84 -1.14
CA PRO A 61 6.54 -0.26 -0.51
C PRO A 61 5.86 -0.85 0.73
N THR A 62 4.94 -0.11 1.35
CA THR A 62 4.23 -0.51 2.56
C THR A 62 2.72 -0.42 2.39
N CYS A 63 1.97 -1.28 3.06
CA CYS A 63 0.51 -1.21 3.09
C CYS A 63 0.03 0.14 3.63
N GLY A 64 0.63 0.63 4.73
CA GLY A 64 0.27 1.91 5.32
C GLY A 64 0.43 3.09 4.35
N ALA A 65 1.55 3.16 3.62
CA ALA A 65 1.77 4.23 2.63
C ALA A 65 0.82 4.11 1.43
N ALA A 66 0.60 2.90 0.91
CA ALA A 66 -0.32 2.67 -0.20
C ALA A 66 -1.74 3.10 0.17
N TRP A 67 -2.20 2.71 1.36
CA TRP A 67 -3.52 3.08 1.87
C TRP A 67 -3.67 4.59 2.04
N ALA A 68 -2.71 5.24 2.69
CA ALA A 68 -2.71 6.69 2.90
C ALA A 68 -2.82 7.46 1.59
N LEU A 69 -2.05 7.05 0.57
CA LEU A 69 -2.09 7.68 -0.75
C LEU A 69 -3.40 7.42 -1.48
N ALA A 70 -3.93 6.19 -1.44
CA ALA A 70 -5.19 5.88 -2.11
C ALA A 70 -6.36 6.68 -1.53
N HIS A 71 -6.37 6.92 -0.21
CA HIS A 71 -7.51 7.58 0.46
C HIS A 71 -7.37 9.10 0.54
N TYR A 72 -6.17 9.62 0.75
CA TYR A 72 -5.97 11.04 1.12
C TYR A 72 -5.12 11.86 0.15
N ALA A 73 -4.37 11.25 -0.76
CA ALA A 73 -3.70 12.01 -1.81
C ALA A 73 -4.72 12.57 -2.82
N ARG A 74 -4.31 13.48 -3.69
CA ARG A 74 -5.16 14.01 -4.76
C ARG A 74 -5.71 12.87 -5.62
N PRO A 75 -6.90 13.01 -6.26
CA PRO A 75 -7.41 11.99 -7.17
C PRO A 75 -6.39 11.65 -8.27
N GLY A 76 -6.17 10.36 -8.52
CA GLY A 76 -5.22 9.92 -9.53
C GLY A 76 -4.58 8.56 -9.21
N ILE A 77 -3.51 8.27 -9.95
CA ILE A 77 -2.65 7.11 -9.73
C ILE A 77 -1.39 7.59 -9.02
N HIS A 78 -1.15 7.09 -7.81
CA HIS A 78 0.02 7.40 -7.00
C HIS A 78 0.97 6.21 -6.98
N ILE A 79 2.23 6.43 -7.33
CA ILE A 79 3.25 5.39 -7.32
C ILE A 79 4.46 5.91 -6.56
N LEU A 80 4.78 5.23 -5.46
CA LEU A 80 6.06 5.33 -4.79
C LEU A 80 6.92 4.17 -5.28
N PRO A 81 7.93 4.42 -6.11
CA PRO A 81 8.76 3.35 -6.68
C PRO A 81 9.51 2.60 -5.59
N GLN A 82 9.55 1.27 -5.70
CA GLN A 82 10.22 0.43 -4.71
C GLN A 82 11.74 0.50 -4.77
N HIS A 83 12.38 0.61 -5.91
CA HIS A 83 13.85 0.56 -5.96
C HIS A 83 14.55 1.30 -7.10
N ASP A 84 14.09 1.32 -8.34
CA ASP A 84 15.01 1.51 -9.47
C ASP A 84 14.66 2.56 -10.53
N ALA A 85 13.76 3.48 -10.27
CA ALA A 85 13.40 4.51 -11.25
C ALA A 85 13.90 5.91 -10.88
N MET A 86 15.17 6.01 -10.48
CA MET A 86 15.86 7.30 -10.52
C MET A 86 16.79 7.35 -11.74
N PRO A 87 16.64 8.37 -12.60
CA PRO A 87 17.63 8.59 -13.65
C PRO A 87 19.01 8.82 -13.02
N ALA A 88 20.02 8.21 -13.60
CA ALA A 88 21.41 8.21 -13.15
C ALA A 88 22.13 9.58 -13.15
N ALA A 89 21.39 10.68 -13.13
CA ALA A 89 21.90 12.03 -13.36
C ALA A 89 21.98 12.91 -12.12
N ALA A 90 22.42 12.39 -10.96
CA ALA A 90 22.89 13.23 -9.87
C ALA A 90 23.87 12.45 -9.00
N ALA A 91 25.15 12.53 -9.33
CA ALA A 91 26.24 12.04 -8.50
C ALA A 91 26.41 12.92 -7.24
N GLN A 92 25.65 12.61 -6.20
CA GLN A 92 25.92 13.09 -4.84
C GLN A 92 26.20 11.86 -3.94
N PRO A 93 26.93 12.00 -2.81
CA PRO A 93 27.29 10.88 -1.94
C PRO A 93 26.05 10.12 -1.50
N VAL A 94 26.01 8.86 -1.91
CA VAL A 94 24.79 8.11 -2.09
C VAL A 94 24.39 7.48 -0.76
N ALA A 95 23.38 8.03 -0.09
CA ALA A 95 22.69 7.36 0.99
C ALA A 95 22.15 5.99 0.48
N PRO A 96 22.16 4.94 1.33
CA PRO A 96 21.64 3.62 0.97
C PRO A 96 20.21 3.71 0.38
N PRO A 97 19.83 2.83 -0.57
CA PRO A 97 18.55 2.91 -1.25
C PRO A 97 17.34 2.97 -0.31
N HIS A 98 17.37 2.21 0.80
CA HIS A 98 16.32 2.22 1.83
C HIS A 98 16.20 3.58 2.53
N THR A 99 17.31 4.28 2.77
CA THR A 99 17.31 5.61 3.41
C THR A 99 16.65 6.66 2.51
N ARG A 100 16.95 6.61 1.21
CA ARG A 100 16.32 7.52 0.22
C ARG A 100 14.83 7.26 0.07
N MET A 101 14.45 5.99 0.01
CA MET A 101 13.05 5.59 -0.05
C MET A 101 12.29 6.12 1.17
N ARG A 102 12.83 5.89 2.35
CA ARG A 102 12.25 6.37 3.61
C ARG A 102 12.12 7.90 3.64
N ALA A 103 13.16 8.62 3.23
CA ALA A 103 13.12 10.08 3.14
C ALA A 103 12.01 10.55 2.18
N ARG A 104 11.87 9.91 1.03
CA ARG A 104 10.82 10.21 0.07
C ARG A 104 9.42 9.90 0.61
N MET A 105 9.24 8.75 1.28
CA MET A 105 7.98 8.42 1.93
C MET A 105 7.60 9.47 2.98
N ARG A 106 8.57 9.90 3.81
CA ARG A 106 8.38 10.98 4.77
C ARG A 106 7.90 12.26 4.11
N GLN A 107 8.55 12.68 3.05
CA GLN A 107 8.21 13.91 2.33
C GLN A 107 6.78 13.85 1.73
N ILE A 108 6.38 12.68 1.21
CA ILE A 108 5.09 12.52 0.55
C ILE A 108 3.96 12.32 1.57
N LEU A 109 4.19 11.59 2.66
CA LEU A 109 3.17 11.31 3.67
C LEU A 109 3.01 12.45 4.68
N ALA A 110 4.05 13.25 4.94
CA ALA A 110 4.02 14.32 5.93
C ALA A 110 2.82 15.29 5.80
N PRO A 111 2.42 15.75 4.60
CA PRO A 111 1.30 16.68 4.46
C PRO A 111 -0.09 16.01 4.56
N LEU A 112 -0.16 14.68 4.67
CA LEU A 112 -1.44 13.98 4.75
C LEU A 112 -2.05 14.11 6.16
N PRO A 113 -3.40 14.10 6.27
CA PRO A 113 -4.07 14.19 7.57
C PRO A 113 -3.79 12.97 8.43
N LEU A 114 -3.99 13.10 9.74
CA LEU A 114 -3.74 12.04 10.72
C LEU A 114 -4.53 10.77 10.45
N ALA A 115 -5.77 10.90 9.95
CA ALA A 115 -6.62 9.78 9.55
C ALA A 115 -5.93 8.86 8.52
N ALA A 116 -4.95 9.36 7.75
CA ALA A 116 -4.18 8.56 6.81
C ALA A 116 -3.30 7.49 7.48
N LEU A 117 -3.11 7.54 8.79
CA LEU A 117 -2.43 6.50 9.58
C LEU A 117 -3.37 5.38 10.04
N ARG A 118 -4.67 5.44 9.75
CA ARG A 118 -5.68 4.45 10.20
C ARG A 118 -5.72 4.28 11.72
N ILE A 119 -5.54 5.38 12.44
CA ILE A 119 -5.67 5.45 13.89
C ILE A 119 -7.15 5.55 14.28
N GLU A 120 -7.46 5.21 15.53
CA GLU A 120 -8.81 5.34 16.07
C GLU A 120 -9.26 6.80 16.10
N THR A 121 -10.55 7.05 15.87
CA THR A 121 -11.15 8.38 15.82
C THR A 121 -10.93 9.18 17.11
N ASP A 122 -10.96 8.51 18.25
CA ASP A 122 -10.70 9.16 19.54
C ASP A 122 -9.27 9.64 19.67
N THR A 123 -8.29 8.84 19.20
CA THR A 123 -6.88 9.21 19.15
C THR A 123 -6.66 10.36 18.17
N GLU A 124 -7.27 10.32 16.99
CA GLU A 124 -7.22 11.41 16.01
C GLU A 124 -7.76 12.71 16.62
N SER A 125 -8.94 12.66 17.24
CA SER A 125 -9.55 13.82 17.90
C SER A 125 -8.68 14.38 19.03
N ALA A 126 -8.02 13.52 19.80
CA ALA A 126 -7.11 13.94 20.87
C ALA A 126 -5.84 14.62 20.31
N LEU A 127 -5.30 14.12 19.21
CA LEU A 127 -4.15 14.74 18.51
C LEU A 127 -4.54 16.11 17.94
N GLN A 128 -5.70 16.21 17.29
CA GLN A 128 -6.21 17.48 16.75
C GLN A 128 -6.44 18.54 17.85
N ARG A 129 -6.97 18.15 19.00
CA ARG A 129 -7.10 19.04 20.18
C ARG A 129 -5.73 19.49 20.72
N ALA A 130 -4.69 18.68 20.52
CA ALA A 130 -3.31 19.05 20.86
C ALA A 130 -2.63 19.94 19.79
N GLY A 131 -3.33 20.32 18.71
CA GLY A 131 -2.83 21.16 17.62
C GLY A 131 -2.09 20.41 16.53
N LEU A 132 -2.11 19.06 16.55
CA LEU A 132 -1.48 18.23 15.52
C LEU A 132 -2.54 17.91 14.45
N GLN A 133 -2.23 18.23 13.19
CA GLN A 133 -3.21 18.13 12.10
C GLN A 133 -2.76 17.14 11.00
N VAL A 134 -1.46 17.02 10.79
CA VAL A 134 -0.87 16.23 9.73
C VAL A 134 0.17 15.24 10.27
N ILE A 135 0.49 14.24 9.47
CA ILE A 135 1.52 13.24 9.83
C ILE A 135 2.86 13.91 10.15
N GLY A 136 3.20 14.98 9.43
CA GLY A 136 4.43 15.74 9.66
C GLY A 136 4.56 16.32 11.06
N ASP A 137 3.46 16.73 11.69
CA ASP A 137 3.46 17.26 13.05
C ASP A 137 3.88 16.17 14.05
N ILE A 138 3.34 14.94 13.88
CA ILE A 138 3.73 13.79 14.71
C ILE A 138 5.20 13.44 14.52
N MET A 139 5.68 13.46 13.27
CA MET A 139 7.07 13.13 12.94
C MET A 139 8.09 14.09 13.57
N ALA A 140 7.68 15.32 13.86
CA ALA A 140 8.53 16.33 14.49
C ALA A 140 8.61 16.17 16.02
N MET A 141 7.74 15.35 16.63
CA MET A 141 7.66 15.20 18.08
C MET A 141 8.51 14.03 18.60
N PRO A 142 9.03 14.12 19.83
CA PRO A 142 9.67 12.98 20.50
C PRO A 142 8.68 11.81 20.69
N ARG A 143 9.17 10.59 20.48
CA ARG A 143 8.31 9.39 20.49
C ARG A 143 7.75 9.06 21.88
N ALA A 144 8.55 9.22 22.94
CA ALA A 144 8.16 8.85 24.29
C ALA A 144 6.93 9.65 24.79
N PRO A 145 6.87 10.98 24.70
CA PRO A 145 5.66 11.75 25.02
C PRO A 145 4.43 11.37 24.19
N LEU A 146 4.63 11.05 22.90
CA LEU A 146 3.54 10.59 22.04
C LEU A 146 2.96 9.26 22.52
N ALA A 147 3.83 8.28 22.84
CA ALA A 147 3.40 6.97 23.35
C ALA A 147 2.65 7.10 24.69
N MET A 148 3.16 7.91 25.60
CA MET A 148 2.55 8.11 26.92
C MET A 148 1.16 8.76 26.85
N ARG A 149 0.97 9.70 25.91
CA ARG A 149 -0.28 10.48 25.83
C ARG A 149 -1.32 9.86 24.89
N PHE A 150 -0.91 9.25 23.79
CA PHE A 150 -1.77 8.79 22.70
C PHE A 150 -1.69 7.27 22.45
N GLY A 151 -0.88 6.57 23.24
CA GLY A 151 -0.72 5.12 23.13
C GLY A 151 0.31 4.67 22.08
N ASN A 152 0.66 3.39 22.17
CA ASN A 152 1.65 2.79 21.28
C ASN A 152 1.10 2.48 19.88
N ASP A 153 -0.22 2.41 19.72
CA ASP A 153 -0.82 2.11 18.42
C ASP A 153 -0.51 3.21 17.39
N LEU A 154 -0.56 4.47 17.79
CA LEU A 154 -0.15 5.60 16.95
C LEU A 154 1.26 5.40 16.39
N LEU A 155 2.22 5.06 17.26
CA LEU A 155 3.60 4.86 16.84
C LEU A 155 3.75 3.62 15.96
N ARG A 156 3.04 2.55 16.27
CA ARG A 156 3.02 1.33 15.45
C ARG A 156 2.50 1.62 14.05
N ARG A 157 1.39 2.36 13.91
CA ARG A 157 0.84 2.76 12.61
C ARG A 157 1.79 3.66 11.83
N LEU A 158 2.47 4.58 12.51
CA LEU A 158 3.49 5.42 11.91
C LEU A 158 4.66 4.58 11.39
N ASP A 159 5.15 3.63 12.19
CA ASP A 159 6.25 2.73 11.82
C ASP A 159 5.86 1.80 10.65
N GLN A 160 4.63 1.31 10.62
CA GLN A 160 4.09 0.54 9.50
C GLN A 160 4.03 1.38 8.21
N ALA A 161 3.60 2.64 8.31
CA ALA A 161 3.56 3.52 7.15
C ALA A 161 4.96 3.78 6.57
N PHE A 162 6.00 3.88 7.41
CA PHE A 162 7.39 4.10 6.97
C PHE A 162 8.23 2.84 6.77
N GLY A 163 7.66 1.66 7.04
CA GLY A 163 8.31 0.37 6.83
C GLY A 163 9.31 -0.03 7.93
N ASP A 164 9.26 0.61 9.11
CA ASP A 164 10.04 0.23 10.28
C ASP A 164 9.46 -1.02 10.96
N VAL A 165 8.13 -1.20 10.83
CA VAL A 165 7.40 -2.38 11.25
C VAL A 165 6.66 -2.95 10.05
N GLN A 166 6.82 -4.25 9.82
CA GLN A 166 6.15 -4.93 8.72
C GLN A 166 4.64 -4.96 8.96
N GLU A 167 3.88 -4.72 7.91
CA GLU A 167 2.44 -4.88 7.86
C GLU A 167 2.08 -5.77 6.67
N SER A 168 1.22 -6.75 6.89
CA SER A 168 0.66 -7.61 5.86
C SER A 168 -0.86 -7.48 5.83
N PHE A 169 -1.45 -7.68 4.67
CA PHE A 169 -2.89 -7.87 4.54
C PHE A 169 -3.22 -9.37 4.51
N SER A 170 -4.47 -9.73 4.78
CA SER A 170 -4.95 -11.11 4.70
C SER A 170 -5.33 -11.44 3.25
N PRO A 171 -4.59 -12.30 2.56
CA PRO A 171 -4.95 -12.70 1.20
C PRO A 171 -6.25 -13.48 1.19
N LEU A 172 -7.03 -13.33 0.12
CA LEU A 172 -8.18 -14.20 -0.12
C LEU A 172 -7.71 -15.63 -0.33
N ALA A 173 -8.39 -16.57 0.29
CA ALA A 173 -8.13 -17.99 0.08
C ALA A 173 -8.17 -18.34 -1.42
N ALA A 174 -7.27 -19.20 -1.85
CA ALA A 174 -7.30 -19.70 -3.21
C ALA A 174 -8.64 -20.45 -3.42
N PRO A 175 -9.30 -20.28 -4.58
CA PRO A 175 -10.44 -21.14 -4.90
C PRO A 175 -9.97 -22.59 -4.88
N GLN A 176 -10.75 -23.46 -4.26
CA GLN A 176 -10.48 -24.89 -4.33
C GLN A 176 -10.57 -25.32 -5.80
N LEU A 177 -9.44 -25.72 -6.35
CA LEU A 177 -9.42 -26.33 -7.67
C LEU A 177 -10.06 -27.71 -7.55
N MET A 178 -11.13 -27.93 -8.26
CA MET A 178 -11.65 -29.29 -8.45
C MET A 178 -10.69 -30.02 -9.39
N ILE A 179 -9.76 -30.76 -8.82
CA ILE A 179 -8.84 -31.62 -9.59
C ILE A 179 -9.55 -32.98 -9.78
N VAL A 180 -9.88 -33.26 -11.01
CA VAL A 180 -10.31 -34.59 -11.42
C VAL A 180 -9.11 -35.30 -12.03
N SER A 181 -8.53 -36.27 -11.33
CA SER A 181 -7.49 -37.13 -11.90
C SER A 181 -8.11 -38.39 -12.51
N ARG A 182 -7.75 -38.69 -13.74
CA ARG A 182 -8.04 -39.99 -14.37
C ARG A 182 -6.71 -40.73 -14.55
N ASN A 183 -6.64 -41.88 -13.94
CA ASN A 183 -5.54 -42.81 -14.22
C ASN A 183 -5.93 -43.70 -15.40
N PHE A 184 -5.11 -43.67 -16.44
CA PHE A 184 -5.25 -44.58 -17.58
C PHE A 184 -4.33 -45.76 -17.36
N ALA A 185 -4.86 -46.97 -17.59
CA ALA A 185 -4.07 -48.21 -17.45
C ALA A 185 -3.00 -48.39 -18.53
N GLU A 186 -3.17 -47.69 -19.68
CA GLU A 186 -2.21 -47.67 -20.79
C GLU A 186 -1.89 -46.24 -21.22
N PRO A 187 -0.66 -45.96 -21.72
CA PRO A 187 -0.34 -44.67 -22.27
C PRO A 187 -1.22 -44.37 -23.49
N VAL A 188 -1.82 -43.18 -23.50
CA VAL A 188 -2.55 -42.67 -24.67
C VAL A 188 -1.53 -42.19 -25.66
N ALA A 189 -1.48 -42.83 -26.86
CA ALA A 189 -0.62 -42.42 -27.95
C ALA A 189 -1.08 -41.12 -28.63
#